data_498bdd8f8501a27405839593dde7cba2
#
_entry.id   498bdd8f8501a27405839593dde7cba2
#
_cell.length_a   1.000
_cell.length_b   1.000
_cell.length_c   1.000
_cell.angle_alpha   90.00
_cell.angle_beta   90.00
_cell.angle_gamma   90.00
#
_symmetry.space_group_name_H-M   'P 1'
#
loop_
_entity.id
_entity.type
_entity.pdbx_description
1 polymer ?
#
loop_
_entity_poly.entity_id
_entity_poly.type
_entity_poly.pdbx_seq_one_letter_code
_entity_poly.pdbx_strand_id
1 'polypeptide(L)'
;MAREYPHDIEAERSLLGSMLISSDACQNILSLATKDDFYLDSHRILFEAMQSIDSQNNPVDVTTVTSYLIDKKLLDKIGGVEYLLQLSESVPTTAHSEYYLKILNEKSLLRRLIQESTEIIEHAYGDIGNINDFIGEAEKNFLNVTRDRNAGEFQDVKSVIQKVTDRLVMLQKADGKISGVKTGYYDLDRLTSGFQKGDLIILAARPSVGKTAFALNVAYNVAYKSDEAVAVFSLEMPAEQLIQRIICSAGSLNAESLRSGSILKENNERYYAAADKVSKCNLYIDDTPGIRVGEIAAKCRRLKREQGLKMIIIDYLQLISGPANSRESRQQEVSDISRQLKMIARELEVPVIALSQLSRSVEKRDNKRPVLSDLRESGAIEQDADIVSFI
;
A
#
# COMPACT_ATOMS: atom_id res chain seq x y z
N MET A 1 -17.63 -35.14 -6.20
CA MET A 1 -17.77 -34.96 -4.76
C MET A 1 -17.66 -33.46 -4.49
N ALA A 2 -18.66 -32.84 -3.89
CA ALA A 2 -18.57 -31.47 -3.42
C ALA A 2 -17.47 -31.45 -2.34
N ARG A 3 -16.47 -30.60 -2.49
CA ARG A 3 -15.42 -30.42 -1.48
C ARG A 3 -16.01 -29.59 -0.34
N GLU A 4 -15.91 -30.08 0.88
CA GLU A 4 -16.27 -29.28 2.06
C GLU A 4 -15.31 -28.09 2.22
N TYR A 5 -15.86 -26.98 2.72
CA TYR A 5 -15.03 -25.81 3.01
C TYR A 5 -14.05 -26.11 4.17
N PRO A 6 -12.85 -25.55 4.15
CA PRO A 6 -11.88 -25.71 5.23
C PRO A 6 -12.46 -25.26 6.58
N HIS A 7 -12.45 -26.16 7.57
CA HIS A 7 -12.95 -25.89 8.94
C HIS A 7 -12.20 -26.76 9.96
N ASP A 8 -12.35 -26.44 11.23
CA ASP A 8 -11.91 -27.22 12.37
C ASP A 8 -12.89 -27.01 13.53
N ILE A 9 -13.86 -27.92 13.61
CA ILE A 9 -14.97 -27.82 14.59
C ILE A 9 -14.44 -27.94 16.03
N GLU A 10 -13.41 -28.73 16.28
CA GLU A 10 -12.85 -28.89 17.62
C GLU A 10 -12.13 -27.62 18.09
N ALA A 11 -11.44 -26.93 17.19
CA ALA A 11 -10.86 -25.63 17.49
C ALA A 11 -11.94 -24.58 17.79
N GLU A 12 -13.04 -24.54 17.02
CA GLU A 12 -14.18 -23.65 17.27
C GLU A 12 -14.84 -23.92 18.62
N ARG A 13 -15.08 -25.21 18.94
CA ARG A 13 -15.64 -25.64 20.25
C ARG A 13 -14.75 -25.21 21.40
N SER A 14 -13.43 -25.43 21.27
CA SER A 14 -12.45 -25.07 22.29
C SER A 14 -12.38 -23.55 22.51
N LEU A 15 -12.52 -22.74 21.46
CA LEU A 15 -12.58 -21.29 21.57
C LEU A 15 -13.84 -20.82 22.30
N LEU A 16 -15.02 -21.26 21.84
CA LEU A 16 -16.30 -20.90 22.47
C LEU A 16 -16.39 -21.38 23.92
N GLY A 17 -15.88 -22.58 24.21
CA GLY A 17 -15.79 -23.07 25.58
C GLY A 17 -14.84 -22.22 26.45
N SER A 18 -13.71 -21.80 25.90
CA SER A 18 -12.78 -20.88 26.61
C SER A 18 -13.42 -19.54 26.94
N MET A 19 -14.25 -19.01 26.06
CA MET A 19 -14.98 -17.75 26.26
C MET A 19 -16.02 -17.86 27.40
N LEU A 20 -16.65 -19.04 27.55
CA LEU A 20 -17.62 -19.30 28.62
C LEU A 20 -16.98 -19.45 30.01
N ILE A 21 -15.69 -19.81 30.07
CA ILE A 21 -14.98 -20.13 31.34
C ILE A 21 -14.16 -18.94 31.83
N SER A 22 -13.57 -18.15 30.92
CA SER A 22 -12.63 -17.09 31.26
C SER A 22 -12.97 -15.77 30.58
N SER A 23 -13.18 -14.74 31.40
CA SER A 23 -13.42 -13.37 30.92
C SER A 23 -12.23 -12.84 30.09
N ASP A 24 -11.00 -13.12 30.52
CA ASP A 24 -9.80 -12.66 29.79
C ASP A 24 -9.71 -13.34 28.41
N ALA A 25 -9.98 -14.66 28.34
CA ALA A 25 -10.03 -15.39 27.08
C ALA A 25 -11.16 -14.86 26.17
N CYS A 26 -12.33 -14.54 26.76
CA CYS A 26 -13.46 -13.97 26.04
C CYS A 26 -13.10 -12.65 25.40
N GLN A 27 -12.56 -11.69 26.16
CA GLN A 27 -12.15 -10.38 25.64
C GLN A 27 -11.07 -10.49 24.55
N ASN A 28 -10.09 -11.37 24.76
CA ASN A 28 -9.04 -11.59 23.76
C ASN A 28 -9.62 -12.12 22.45
N ILE A 29 -10.46 -13.15 22.52
CA ILE A 29 -11.08 -13.76 21.33
C ILE A 29 -12.03 -12.80 20.64
N LEU A 30 -12.86 -12.04 21.38
CA LEU A 30 -13.75 -11.01 20.82
C LEU A 30 -12.99 -9.88 20.10
N SER A 31 -11.77 -9.58 20.52
CA SER A 31 -10.93 -8.56 19.88
C SER A 31 -10.27 -9.01 18.58
N LEU A 32 -10.07 -10.34 18.38
CA LEU A 32 -9.27 -10.91 17.31
C LEU A 32 -10.05 -11.78 16.32
N ALA A 33 -11.31 -12.12 16.63
CA ALA A 33 -12.18 -12.92 15.78
C ALA A 33 -13.49 -12.17 15.47
N THR A 34 -14.14 -12.61 14.40
CA THR A 34 -15.48 -12.17 14.00
C THR A 34 -16.40 -13.38 13.86
N LYS A 35 -17.71 -13.19 13.86
CA LYS A 35 -18.68 -14.29 13.66
C LYS A 35 -18.46 -15.04 12.37
N ASP A 36 -17.97 -14.38 11.32
CA ASP A 36 -17.76 -14.96 9.99
C ASP A 36 -16.54 -15.88 9.93
N ASP A 37 -15.69 -15.85 10.97
CA ASP A 37 -14.57 -16.76 11.12
C ASP A 37 -14.99 -18.16 11.53
N PHE A 38 -16.20 -18.34 12.06
CA PHE A 38 -16.74 -19.65 12.43
C PHE A 38 -17.43 -20.32 11.23
N TYR A 39 -17.28 -21.62 11.14
CA TYR A 39 -17.87 -22.43 10.08
C TYR A 39 -19.31 -22.78 10.36
N LEU A 40 -19.61 -23.29 11.60
CA LEU A 40 -20.95 -23.69 11.97
C LEU A 40 -21.83 -22.49 12.28
N ASP A 41 -23.04 -22.48 11.73
CA ASP A 41 -24.03 -21.41 12.02
C ASP A 41 -24.40 -21.33 13.51
N SER A 42 -24.45 -22.47 14.21
CA SER A 42 -24.63 -22.51 15.66
C SER A 42 -23.50 -21.78 16.41
N HIS A 43 -22.27 -21.90 15.95
CA HIS A 43 -21.09 -21.23 16.54
C HIS A 43 -21.11 -19.73 16.23
N ARG A 44 -21.53 -19.32 15.05
CA ARG A 44 -21.73 -17.90 14.68
C ARG A 44 -22.76 -17.23 15.59
N ILE A 45 -23.91 -17.91 15.81
CA ILE A 45 -24.96 -17.43 16.70
C ILE A 45 -24.43 -17.30 18.14
N LEU A 46 -23.68 -18.27 18.62
CA LEU A 46 -23.06 -18.24 19.95
C LEU A 46 -22.09 -17.07 20.10
N PHE A 47 -21.19 -16.92 19.15
CA PHE A 47 -20.20 -15.83 19.16
C PHE A 47 -20.88 -14.47 19.15
N GLU A 48 -21.91 -14.26 18.31
CA GLU A 48 -22.68 -13.01 18.24
C GLU A 48 -23.45 -12.74 19.54
N ALA A 49 -23.98 -13.79 20.19
CA ALA A 49 -24.60 -13.66 21.49
C ALA A 49 -23.61 -13.22 22.58
N MET A 50 -22.43 -13.86 22.63
CA MET A 50 -21.37 -13.51 23.59
C MET A 50 -20.86 -12.08 23.36
N GLN A 51 -20.67 -11.67 22.11
CA GLN A 51 -20.28 -10.31 21.75
C GLN A 51 -21.33 -9.27 22.18
N SER A 52 -22.62 -9.61 22.02
CA SER A 52 -23.71 -8.72 22.43
C SER A 52 -23.82 -8.57 23.95
N ILE A 53 -23.51 -9.62 24.69
CA ILE A 53 -23.51 -9.61 26.17
C ILE A 53 -22.33 -8.79 26.69
N ASP A 54 -21.13 -9.02 26.15
CA ASP A 54 -19.91 -8.28 26.50
C ASP A 54 -20.04 -6.79 26.21
N SER A 55 -20.63 -6.42 25.06
CA SER A 55 -20.87 -5.01 24.68
C SER A 55 -21.75 -4.25 25.65
N GLN A 56 -22.59 -4.95 26.46
CA GLN A 56 -23.41 -4.42 27.53
C GLN A 56 -22.69 -4.44 28.89
N ASN A 57 -21.40 -4.77 28.93
CA ASN A 57 -20.59 -4.95 30.13
C ASN A 57 -21.17 -6.03 31.09
N ASN A 58 -21.86 -7.03 30.55
CA ASN A 58 -22.34 -8.17 31.33
C ASN A 58 -21.32 -9.31 31.26
N PRO A 59 -21.19 -10.14 32.31
CA PRO A 59 -20.30 -11.30 32.27
C PRO A 59 -20.80 -12.32 31.23
N VAL A 60 -19.85 -12.90 30.48
CA VAL A 60 -20.16 -13.97 29.52
C VAL A 60 -19.93 -15.31 30.18
N ASP A 61 -21.01 -15.99 30.54
CA ASP A 61 -21.03 -17.32 31.12
C ASP A 61 -22.21 -18.14 30.57
N VAL A 62 -22.27 -19.42 30.93
CA VAL A 62 -23.34 -20.33 30.49
C VAL A 62 -24.73 -19.78 30.84
N THR A 63 -24.89 -19.16 32.01
CA THR A 63 -26.19 -18.65 32.49
C THR A 63 -26.65 -17.43 31.71
N THR A 64 -25.76 -16.46 31.55
CA THR A 64 -26.06 -15.21 30.84
C THR A 64 -26.31 -15.46 29.35
N VAL A 65 -25.49 -16.32 28.72
CA VAL A 65 -25.66 -16.72 27.31
C VAL A 65 -26.97 -17.49 27.12
N THR A 66 -27.30 -18.40 28.02
CA THR A 66 -28.59 -19.13 27.97
C THR A 66 -29.78 -18.16 28.05
N SER A 67 -29.79 -17.24 29.02
CA SER A 67 -30.84 -16.24 29.17
C SER A 67 -30.99 -15.39 27.91
N TYR A 68 -29.90 -14.87 27.38
CA TYR A 68 -29.91 -14.07 26.16
C TYR A 68 -30.48 -14.84 24.95
N LEU A 69 -30.06 -16.12 24.78
CA LEU A 69 -30.55 -16.95 23.68
C LEU A 69 -32.03 -17.36 23.81
N ILE A 70 -32.53 -17.51 25.02
CA ILE A 70 -33.97 -17.73 25.28
C ILE A 70 -34.76 -16.48 24.86
N ASP A 71 -34.34 -15.28 25.30
CA ASP A 71 -34.99 -14.02 24.97
C ASP A 71 -35.03 -13.75 23.45
N LYS A 72 -33.99 -14.15 22.75
CA LYS A 72 -33.89 -14.04 21.27
C LYS A 72 -34.52 -15.21 20.51
N LYS A 73 -35.03 -16.26 21.19
CA LYS A 73 -35.58 -17.49 20.60
C LYS A 73 -34.56 -18.22 19.69
N LEU A 74 -33.30 -18.21 20.08
CA LEU A 74 -32.21 -18.81 19.33
C LEU A 74 -31.63 -20.06 19.99
N LEU A 75 -32.05 -20.40 21.20
CA LEU A 75 -31.49 -21.49 21.99
C LEU A 75 -31.57 -22.85 21.28
N ASP A 76 -32.70 -23.15 20.62
CA ASP A 76 -32.86 -24.40 19.88
C ASP A 76 -31.92 -24.54 18.66
N LYS A 77 -31.55 -23.40 18.06
CA LYS A 77 -30.66 -23.38 16.88
C LYS A 77 -29.23 -23.74 17.23
N ILE A 78 -28.82 -23.60 18.46
CA ILE A 78 -27.48 -23.95 18.93
C ILE A 78 -27.36 -25.35 19.53
N GLY A 79 -28.48 -26.05 19.72
CA GLY A 79 -28.50 -27.37 20.35
C GLY A 79 -28.88 -27.35 21.84
N GLY A 80 -29.48 -26.25 22.31
CA GLY A 80 -30.01 -26.13 23.69
C GLY A 80 -28.92 -25.83 24.73
N VAL A 81 -29.36 -25.85 26.02
CA VAL A 81 -28.47 -25.61 27.18
C VAL A 81 -27.38 -26.71 27.28
N GLU A 82 -27.76 -27.93 26.90
CA GLU A 82 -26.87 -29.10 26.96
C GLU A 82 -25.60 -28.92 26.14
N TYR A 83 -25.71 -28.26 24.96
CA TYR A 83 -24.57 -27.93 24.14
C TYR A 83 -23.65 -26.89 24.78
N LEU A 84 -24.20 -25.87 25.45
CA LEU A 84 -23.41 -24.86 26.19
C LEU A 84 -22.60 -25.51 27.33
N LEU A 85 -23.22 -26.43 28.05
CA LEU A 85 -22.52 -27.19 29.09
C LEU A 85 -21.42 -28.05 28.53
N GLN A 86 -21.69 -28.78 27.44
CA GLN A 86 -20.66 -29.57 26.74
C GLN A 86 -19.48 -28.72 26.27
N LEU A 87 -19.73 -27.49 25.75
CA LEU A 87 -18.66 -26.56 25.37
C LEU A 87 -17.80 -26.17 26.56
N SER A 88 -18.42 -25.81 27.68
CA SER A 88 -17.69 -25.40 28.89
C SER A 88 -16.90 -26.55 29.53
N GLU A 89 -17.41 -27.78 29.47
CA GLU A 89 -16.75 -28.99 30.02
C GLU A 89 -15.64 -29.53 29.09
N SER A 90 -15.69 -29.25 27.78
CA SER A 90 -14.74 -29.74 26.81
C SER A 90 -13.37 -29.06 26.90
N VAL A 91 -13.22 -27.96 27.61
CA VAL A 91 -12.00 -27.17 27.71
C VAL A 91 -11.35 -27.30 29.08
N PRO A 92 -10.30 -28.16 29.22
CA PRO A 92 -9.62 -28.33 30.51
C PRO A 92 -8.80 -27.08 30.93
N THR A 93 -8.37 -26.26 29.98
CA THR A 93 -7.56 -25.07 30.22
C THR A 93 -7.73 -24.04 29.10
N THR A 94 -7.80 -22.77 29.46
CA THR A 94 -7.86 -21.65 28.51
C THR A 94 -6.47 -21.21 27.99
N ALA A 95 -5.39 -21.84 28.47
CA ALA A 95 -4.02 -21.50 28.12
C ALA A 95 -3.68 -21.66 26.63
N HIS A 96 -4.45 -22.44 25.89
CA HIS A 96 -4.22 -22.70 24.46
C HIS A 96 -5.19 -21.97 23.53
N SER A 97 -5.97 -21.02 24.05
CA SER A 97 -6.97 -20.25 23.25
C SER A 97 -6.33 -19.53 22.06
N GLU A 98 -5.14 -18.97 22.20
CA GLU A 98 -4.40 -18.35 21.10
C GLU A 98 -4.04 -19.33 19.98
N TYR A 99 -3.69 -20.55 20.31
CA TYR A 99 -3.39 -21.58 19.32
C TYR A 99 -4.64 -21.96 18.52
N TYR A 100 -5.78 -22.16 19.19
CA TYR A 100 -7.06 -22.45 18.53
C TYR A 100 -7.54 -21.27 17.70
N LEU A 101 -7.35 -20.04 18.18
CA LEU A 101 -7.65 -18.82 17.42
C LEU A 101 -6.84 -18.73 16.12
N LYS A 102 -5.57 -19.12 16.16
CA LYS A 102 -4.74 -19.21 14.96
C LYS A 102 -5.30 -20.22 13.95
N ILE A 103 -5.73 -21.42 14.41
CA ILE A 103 -6.36 -22.43 13.55
C ILE A 103 -7.65 -21.88 12.93
N LEU A 104 -8.53 -21.24 13.74
CA LEU A 104 -9.76 -20.62 13.26
C LEU A 104 -9.48 -19.63 12.14
N ASN A 105 -8.54 -18.71 12.36
CA ASN A 105 -8.18 -17.66 11.41
C ASN A 105 -7.58 -18.26 10.11
N GLU A 106 -6.76 -19.31 10.20
CA GLU A 106 -6.22 -19.99 9.03
C GLU A 106 -7.32 -20.64 8.19
N LYS A 107 -8.28 -21.31 8.83
CA LYS A 107 -9.41 -21.93 8.13
C LYS A 107 -10.37 -20.89 7.55
N SER A 108 -10.64 -19.82 8.27
CA SER A 108 -11.45 -18.69 7.80
C SER A 108 -10.81 -18.02 6.57
N LEU A 109 -9.51 -17.75 6.61
CA LEU A 109 -8.78 -17.19 5.46
C LEU A 109 -8.90 -18.08 4.22
N LEU A 110 -8.76 -19.40 4.37
CA LEU A 110 -8.92 -20.32 3.26
C LEU A 110 -10.35 -20.29 2.68
N ARG A 111 -11.38 -20.17 3.52
CA ARG A 111 -12.77 -20.04 3.07
C ARG A 111 -12.98 -18.75 2.28
N ARG A 112 -12.49 -17.61 2.79
CA ARG A 112 -12.57 -16.31 2.08
C ARG A 112 -11.84 -16.37 0.74
N LEU A 113 -10.65 -16.97 0.68
CA LEU A 113 -9.91 -17.15 -0.58
C LEU A 113 -10.68 -18.02 -1.60
N ILE A 114 -11.32 -19.09 -1.13
CA ILE A 114 -12.16 -19.95 -2.00
C ILE A 114 -13.37 -19.16 -2.50
N GLN A 115 -14.03 -18.41 -1.63
CA GLN A 115 -15.20 -17.61 -1.97
C GLN A 115 -14.86 -16.54 -3.01
N GLU A 116 -13.84 -15.71 -2.77
CA GLU A 116 -13.39 -14.68 -3.71
C GLU A 116 -12.97 -15.28 -5.06
N SER A 117 -12.24 -16.42 -5.02
CA SER A 117 -11.87 -17.11 -6.25
C SER A 117 -13.10 -17.62 -7.02
N THR A 118 -14.13 -18.08 -6.33
CA THR A 118 -15.38 -18.54 -6.96
C THR A 118 -16.13 -17.36 -7.57
N GLU A 119 -16.22 -16.22 -6.89
CA GLU A 119 -16.82 -15.00 -7.40
C GLU A 119 -16.09 -14.48 -8.66
N ILE A 120 -14.75 -14.50 -8.64
CA ILE A 120 -13.93 -14.14 -9.82
C ILE A 120 -14.24 -15.09 -10.98
N ILE A 121 -14.35 -16.41 -10.73
CA ILE A 121 -14.69 -17.39 -11.76
C ILE A 121 -16.09 -17.15 -12.32
N GLU A 122 -17.10 -16.93 -11.47
CA GLU A 122 -18.48 -16.65 -11.89
C GLU A 122 -18.57 -15.38 -12.72
N HIS A 123 -17.91 -14.29 -12.30
CA HIS A 123 -17.86 -13.05 -13.07
C HIS A 123 -17.14 -13.24 -14.41
N ALA A 124 -16.07 -14.06 -14.46
CA ALA A 124 -15.33 -14.34 -15.70
C ALA A 124 -16.16 -15.10 -16.76
N TYR A 125 -17.18 -15.85 -16.34
CA TYR A 125 -18.14 -16.50 -17.25
C TYR A 125 -19.29 -15.56 -17.68
N GLY A 126 -19.43 -14.40 -17.04
CA GLY A 126 -20.45 -13.39 -17.35
C GLY A 126 -20.03 -12.39 -18.42
N ASP A 127 -20.79 -11.30 -18.54
CA ASP A 127 -20.45 -10.17 -19.43
C ASP A 127 -19.47 -9.23 -18.70
N ILE A 128 -18.20 -9.26 -19.12
CA ILE A 128 -17.07 -8.58 -18.42
C ILE A 128 -16.93 -7.12 -18.85
N GLY A 129 -17.70 -6.54 -19.71
CA GLY A 129 -17.52 -5.14 -20.13
C GLY A 129 -16.05 -4.81 -20.51
N ASN A 130 -15.26 -4.24 -19.56
CA ASN A 130 -13.84 -3.93 -19.76
C ASN A 130 -12.94 -4.91 -18.99
N ILE A 131 -12.15 -5.68 -19.72
CA ILE A 131 -11.24 -6.69 -19.14
C ILE A 131 -10.21 -6.13 -18.14
N ASN A 132 -9.70 -4.92 -18.38
CA ASN A 132 -8.71 -4.31 -17.49
C ASN A 132 -9.33 -3.87 -16.16
N ASP A 133 -10.57 -3.40 -16.18
CA ASP A 133 -11.31 -3.05 -14.96
C ASP A 133 -11.61 -4.29 -14.13
N PHE A 134 -12.04 -5.38 -14.78
CA PHE A 134 -12.27 -6.67 -14.14
C PHE A 134 -10.99 -7.23 -13.48
N ILE A 135 -9.85 -7.21 -14.18
CA ILE A 135 -8.58 -7.67 -13.63
C ILE A 135 -8.18 -6.84 -12.41
N GLY A 136 -8.31 -5.49 -12.50
CA GLY A 136 -7.98 -4.61 -11.38
C GLY A 136 -8.86 -4.82 -10.15
N GLU A 137 -10.15 -5.12 -10.35
CA GLU A 137 -11.09 -5.45 -9.26
C GLU A 137 -10.77 -6.80 -8.63
N ALA A 138 -10.49 -7.83 -9.44
CA ALA A 138 -10.09 -9.15 -8.98
C ALA A 138 -8.78 -9.10 -8.16
N GLU A 139 -7.77 -8.38 -8.64
CA GLU A 139 -6.52 -8.17 -7.88
C GLU A 139 -6.76 -7.46 -6.54
N LYS A 140 -7.58 -6.41 -6.53
CA LYS A 140 -7.93 -5.64 -5.32
C LYS A 140 -8.62 -6.52 -4.29
N ASN A 141 -9.63 -7.30 -4.70
CA ASN A 141 -10.39 -8.17 -3.82
C ASN A 141 -9.50 -9.26 -3.23
N PHE A 142 -8.70 -9.92 -4.06
CA PHE A 142 -7.75 -10.94 -3.60
C PHE A 142 -6.73 -10.39 -2.59
N LEU A 143 -6.21 -9.18 -2.83
CA LEU A 143 -5.30 -8.51 -1.91
C LEU A 143 -5.97 -8.11 -0.60
N ASN A 144 -7.24 -7.70 -0.62
CA ASN A 144 -7.97 -7.36 0.60
C ASN A 144 -8.09 -8.57 1.52
N VAL A 145 -8.44 -9.75 0.99
CA VAL A 145 -8.51 -10.99 1.78
C VAL A 145 -7.19 -11.29 2.50
N THR A 146 -6.06 -11.01 1.86
CA THR A 146 -4.73 -11.27 2.44
C THR A 146 -4.25 -10.16 3.38
N ARG A 147 -4.74 -8.93 3.21
CA ARG A 147 -4.38 -7.75 4.04
C ARG A 147 -5.09 -7.72 5.39
N ASP A 148 -6.33 -8.18 5.48
CA ASP A 148 -7.10 -8.21 6.74
C ASP A 148 -6.38 -8.97 7.85
N ARG A 149 -5.43 -9.83 7.51
CA ARG A 149 -4.60 -10.55 8.49
C ARG A 149 -3.63 -9.65 9.28
N ASN A 150 -3.27 -8.47 8.75
CA ASN A 150 -2.28 -7.56 9.35
C ASN A 150 -2.87 -6.21 9.76
N ALA A 151 -4.18 -5.99 9.54
CA ALA A 151 -4.85 -4.75 9.89
C ALA A 151 -5.35 -4.84 11.33
N GLY A 152 -4.52 -4.43 12.29
CA GLY A 152 -5.03 -4.13 13.62
C GLY A 152 -4.24 -4.63 14.82
N GLU A 153 -3.14 -5.35 14.68
CA GLU A 153 -2.31 -5.63 15.85
C GLU A 153 -1.55 -4.38 16.28
N PHE A 154 -1.80 -3.92 17.49
CA PHE A 154 -0.95 -2.92 18.13
C PHE A 154 0.48 -3.46 18.20
N GLN A 155 1.44 -2.71 17.67
CA GLN A 155 2.83 -3.09 17.84
C GLN A 155 3.26 -2.83 19.30
N ASP A 156 3.77 -3.85 19.97
CA ASP A 156 4.37 -3.68 21.28
C ASP A 156 5.53 -2.67 21.22
N VAL A 157 5.45 -1.65 22.07
CA VAL A 157 6.44 -0.58 22.14
C VAL A 157 7.86 -1.11 22.30
N LYS A 158 8.04 -2.21 23.05
CA LYS A 158 9.34 -2.83 23.27
C LYS A 158 9.93 -3.37 21.97
N SER A 159 9.13 -4.02 21.15
CA SER A 159 9.54 -4.52 19.84
C SER A 159 9.87 -3.39 18.85
N VAL A 160 9.14 -2.28 18.93
CA VAL A 160 9.42 -1.08 18.13
C VAL A 160 10.72 -0.40 18.57
N ILE A 161 10.97 -0.28 19.88
CA ILE A 161 12.23 0.26 20.44
C ILE A 161 13.40 -0.58 19.94
N GLN A 162 13.29 -1.91 19.95
CA GLN A 162 14.35 -2.77 19.45
C GLN A 162 14.68 -2.48 17.98
N LYS A 163 13.66 -2.40 17.11
CA LYS A 163 13.82 -2.05 15.68
C LYS A 163 14.50 -0.66 15.50
N VAL A 164 14.09 0.32 16.30
CA VAL A 164 14.69 1.67 16.27
C VAL A 164 16.16 1.62 16.68
N THR A 165 16.47 0.89 17.76
CA THR A 165 17.83 0.74 18.26
C THR A 165 18.72 0.04 17.24
N ASP A 166 18.26 -1.04 16.63
CA ASP A 166 19.00 -1.78 15.58
C ASP A 166 19.28 -0.86 14.37
N ARG A 167 18.29 -0.04 13.98
CA ARG A 167 18.47 0.97 12.93
C ARG A 167 19.51 2.01 13.29
N LEU A 168 19.51 2.52 14.52
CA LEU A 168 20.51 3.49 15.00
C LEU A 168 21.92 2.90 15.00
N VAL A 169 22.08 1.65 15.45
CA VAL A 169 23.37 0.93 15.42
C VAL A 169 23.89 0.77 13.98
N MET A 170 22.99 0.44 13.03
CA MET A 170 23.36 0.36 11.61
C MET A 170 23.81 1.72 11.06
N LEU A 171 23.11 2.81 11.40
CA LEU A 171 23.45 4.17 10.98
C LEU A 171 24.78 4.63 11.58
N GLN A 172 25.04 4.29 12.84
CA GLN A 172 26.31 4.59 13.51
C GLN A 172 27.49 3.88 12.83
N LYS A 173 27.35 2.60 12.48
CA LYS A 173 28.35 1.84 11.73
C LYS A 173 28.57 2.37 10.29
N ALA A 174 27.58 3.05 9.74
CA ALA A 174 27.66 3.67 8.42
C ALA A 174 28.38 5.03 8.40
N ASP A 175 28.99 5.43 9.51
CA ASP A 175 29.85 6.63 9.66
C ASP A 175 29.15 7.94 9.28
N GLY A 176 27.91 8.12 9.81
CA GLY A 176 27.09 9.32 9.58
C GLY A 176 26.57 9.46 8.15
N LYS A 177 26.58 8.38 7.35
CA LYS A 177 26.08 8.38 5.98
C LYS A 177 24.56 8.58 5.98
N ILE A 178 24.09 9.26 4.97
CA ILE A 178 22.68 9.57 4.69
C ILE A 178 21.84 8.29 4.79
N SER A 179 20.77 8.34 5.61
CA SER A 179 19.94 7.18 5.95
C SER A 179 18.96 6.79 4.85
N GLY A 180 18.54 7.79 4.06
CA GLY A 180 17.60 7.63 2.95
C GLY A 180 18.28 7.41 1.61
N VAL A 181 17.47 7.44 0.56
CA VAL A 181 17.93 7.37 -0.84
C VAL A 181 18.56 8.70 -1.22
N LYS A 182 19.85 8.66 -1.63
CA LYS A 182 20.58 9.85 -2.03
C LYS A 182 20.13 10.34 -3.39
N THR A 183 19.74 11.61 -3.47
CA THR A 183 19.31 12.25 -4.71
C THR A 183 20.49 12.57 -5.64
N GLY A 184 21.70 12.64 -5.09
CA GLY A 184 22.91 13.10 -5.78
C GLY A 184 23.13 14.60 -5.71
N TYR A 185 22.24 15.34 -5.05
CA TYR A 185 22.37 16.78 -4.76
C TYR A 185 22.78 16.96 -3.30
N TYR A 186 24.00 17.40 -3.07
CA TYR A 186 24.61 17.43 -1.75
C TYR A 186 23.79 18.17 -0.70
N ASP A 187 23.34 19.39 -1.01
CA ASP A 187 22.59 20.20 -0.06
C ASP A 187 21.20 19.65 0.23
N LEU A 188 20.53 19.09 -0.79
CA LEU A 188 19.25 18.41 -0.62
C LEU A 188 19.41 17.16 0.25
N ASP A 189 20.40 16.34 -0.05
CA ASP A 189 20.69 15.12 0.70
C ASP A 189 21.07 15.42 2.15
N ARG A 190 21.78 16.54 2.41
CA ARG A 190 22.10 17.00 3.77
C ARG A 190 20.86 17.48 4.52
N LEU A 191 19.98 18.21 3.85
CA LEU A 191 18.77 18.76 4.46
C LEU A 191 17.75 17.67 4.80
N THR A 192 17.57 16.67 3.92
CA THR A 192 16.56 15.61 4.07
C THR A 192 17.11 14.33 4.70
N SER A 193 18.43 14.22 4.86
CA SER A 193 19.13 12.96 5.14
C SER A 193 18.84 11.87 4.07
N GLY A 194 18.61 12.30 2.82
CA GLY A 194 18.09 11.49 1.73
C GLY A 194 16.59 11.22 1.86
N PHE A 195 15.95 10.80 0.77
CA PHE A 195 14.51 10.48 0.80
C PHE A 195 14.27 9.17 1.53
N GLN A 196 13.41 9.20 2.55
CA GLN A 196 13.19 8.04 3.42
C GLN A 196 12.20 7.06 2.78
N LYS A 197 12.26 5.81 3.21
CA LYS A 197 11.28 4.78 2.84
C LYS A 197 9.88 5.17 3.30
N GLY A 198 8.92 5.10 2.40
CA GLY A 198 7.54 5.43 2.66
C GLY A 198 7.21 6.93 2.55
N ASP A 199 8.17 7.79 2.17
CA ASP A 199 7.92 9.20 1.95
C ASP A 199 7.21 9.44 0.61
N LEU A 200 6.22 10.34 0.63
CA LEU A 200 5.65 10.98 -0.54
C LEU A 200 6.27 12.38 -0.68
N ILE A 201 7.04 12.57 -1.74
CA ILE A 201 7.72 13.81 -2.05
C ILE A 201 7.00 14.50 -3.20
N ILE A 202 6.52 15.70 -2.98
CA ILE A 202 5.91 16.53 -4.04
C ILE A 202 6.95 17.50 -4.57
N LEU A 203 7.21 17.40 -5.87
CA LEU A 203 8.07 18.34 -6.59
C LEU A 203 7.21 19.23 -7.47
N ALA A 204 7.04 20.49 -7.09
CA ALA A 204 6.13 21.40 -7.75
C ALA A 204 6.85 22.55 -8.45
N ALA A 205 6.43 22.85 -9.67
CA ALA A 205 6.95 23.97 -10.46
C ALA A 205 5.91 24.49 -11.47
N ARG A 206 6.16 25.70 -11.98
CA ARG A 206 5.48 26.15 -13.20
C ARG A 206 6.05 25.43 -14.44
N PRO A 207 5.29 25.34 -15.55
CA PRO A 207 5.80 24.78 -16.80
C PRO A 207 7.12 25.41 -17.22
N SER A 208 8.00 24.61 -17.83
CA SER A 208 9.29 25.04 -18.38
C SER A 208 10.37 25.51 -17.38
N VAL A 209 10.14 25.42 -16.07
CA VAL A 209 11.14 25.78 -15.04
C VAL A 209 12.19 24.67 -14.83
N GLY A 210 11.92 23.44 -15.28
CA GLY A 210 12.89 22.35 -15.19
C GLY A 210 12.49 21.19 -14.26
N LYS A 211 11.21 21.12 -13.85
CA LYS A 211 10.65 20.09 -12.98
C LYS A 211 11.05 18.66 -13.42
N THR A 212 10.69 18.28 -14.64
CA THR A 212 11.02 16.96 -15.23
C THR A 212 12.52 16.74 -15.33
N ALA A 213 13.30 17.77 -15.71
CA ALA A 213 14.75 17.66 -15.81
C ALA A 213 15.41 17.35 -14.46
N PHE A 214 14.97 18.03 -13.39
CA PHE A 214 15.44 17.75 -12.03
C PHE A 214 15.11 16.31 -11.59
N ALA A 215 13.85 15.91 -11.77
CA ALA A 215 13.41 14.56 -11.40
C ALA A 215 14.15 13.45 -12.14
N LEU A 216 14.40 13.64 -13.45
CA LEU A 216 15.18 12.69 -14.27
C LEU A 216 16.66 12.61 -13.84
N ASN A 217 17.26 13.73 -13.43
CA ASN A 217 18.61 13.72 -12.88
C ASN A 217 18.68 12.96 -11.55
N VAL A 218 17.66 13.13 -10.68
CA VAL A 218 17.54 12.32 -9.45
C VAL A 218 17.39 10.83 -9.82
N ALA A 219 16.49 10.51 -10.76
CA ALA A 219 16.30 9.13 -11.24
C ALA A 219 17.62 8.50 -11.72
N TYR A 220 18.34 9.21 -12.58
CA TYR A 220 19.62 8.76 -13.10
C TYR A 220 20.67 8.59 -12.00
N ASN A 221 20.82 9.56 -11.09
CA ASN A 221 21.78 9.48 -9.99
C ASN A 221 21.53 8.27 -9.10
N VAL A 222 20.26 7.98 -8.80
CA VAL A 222 19.88 6.83 -7.98
C VAL A 222 20.10 5.53 -8.73
N ALA A 223 19.60 5.43 -9.96
CA ALA A 223 19.73 4.21 -10.79
C ALA A 223 21.17 3.85 -11.16
N TYR A 224 22.03 4.86 -11.33
CA TYR A 224 23.46 4.65 -11.63
C TYR A 224 24.26 4.11 -10.43
N LYS A 225 23.82 4.41 -9.20
CA LYS A 225 24.54 4.07 -7.96
C LYS A 225 23.87 2.94 -7.17
N SER A 226 22.78 2.39 -7.65
CA SER A 226 21.99 1.37 -6.96
C SER A 226 21.86 0.11 -7.81
N ASP A 227 21.91 -1.04 -7.17
CA ASP A 227 21.59 -2.31 -7.80
C ASP A 227 20.08 -2.55 -7.92
N GLU A 228 19.26 -1.73 -7.21
CA GLU A 228 17.80 -1.80 -7.24
C GLU A 228 17.22 -0.86 -8.31
N ALA A 229 16.05 -1.21 -8.84
CA ALA A 229 15.39 -0.47 -9.90
C ALA A 229 14.87 0.89 -9.45
N VAL A 230 14.84 1.85 -10.37
CA VAL A 230 14.09 3.10 -10.27
C VAL A 230 13.00 3.10 -11.33
N ALA A 231 11.73 3.23 -10.91
CA ALA A 231 10.58 3.30 -11.80
C ALA A 231 10.22 4.77 -12.10
N VAL A 232 10.06 5.11 -13.38
CA VAL A 232 9.62 6.42 -13.84
C VAL A 232 8.37 6.28 -14.68
N PHE A 233 7.27 6.85 -14.22
CA PHE A 233 6.01 6.96 -14.96
C PHE A 233 5.94 8.33 -15.61
N SER A 234 5.99 8.37 -16.93
CA SER A 234 5.94 9.60 -17.72
C SER A 234 4.62 9.72 -18.46
N LEU A 235 3.72 10.53 -17.93
CA LEU A 235 2.37 10.66 -18.49
C LEU A 235 2.26 11.83 -19.48
N GLU A 236 3.30 12.68 -19.55
CA GLU A 236 3.35 13.84 -20.45
C GLU A 236 4.26 13.60 -21.66
N MET A 237 5.35 12.84 -21.47
CA MET A 237 6.40 12.72 -22.49
C MET A 237 6.69 11.25 -22.81
N PRO A 238 6.91 10.90 -24.10
CA PRO A 238 7.36 9.57 -24.49
C PRO A 238 8.71 9.20 -23.87
N ALA A 239 8.91 7.90 -23.60
CA ALA A 239 10.13 7.36 -23.00
C ALA A 239 11.42 7.74 -23.78
N GLU A 240 11.35 7.76 -25.12
CA GLU A 240 12.49 8.16 -25.96
C GLU A 240 12.97 9.58 -25.65
N GLN A 241 12.06 10.54 -25.45
CA GLN A 241 12.42 11.91 -25.13
C GLN A 241 13.06 12.04 -23.74
N LEU A 242 12.62 11.23 -22.77
CA LEU A 242 13.22 11.19 -21.44
C LEU A 242 14.63 10.65 -21.49
N ILE A 243 14.86 9.53 -22.21
CA ILE A 243 16.16 8.93 -22.37
C ILE A 243 17.10 9.90 -23.10
N GLN A 244 16.64 10.59 -24.14
CA GLN A 244 17.44 11.63 -24.80
C GLN A 244 17.90 12.72 -23.83
N ARG A 245 17.01 13.19 -22.93
CA ARG A 245 17.36 14.19 -21.91
C ARG A 245 18.37 13.65 -20.91
N ILE A 246 18.23 12.40 -20.47
CA ILE A 246 19.17 11.75 -19.56
C ILE A 246 20.56 11.60 -20.21
N ILE A 247 20.63 11.16 -21.48
CA ILE A 247 21.90 11.04 -22.21
C ILE A 247 22.57 12.41 -22.36
N CYS A 248 21.80 13.44 -22.73
CA CYS A 248 22.33 14.81 -22.83
C CYS A 248 22.88 15.31 -21.48
N SER A 249 22.18 15.07 -20.40
CA SER A 249 22.63 15.42 -19.05
C SER A 249 23.88 14.65 -18.64
N ALA A 250 23.90 13.34 -18.81
CA ALA A 250 25.01 12.46 -18.45
C ALA A 250 26.28 12.73 -19.26
N GLY A 251 26.12 13.10 -20.54
CA GLY A 251 27.22 13.43 -21.46
C GLY A 251 27.62 14.90 -21.53
N SER A 252 26.87 15.78 -20.79
CA SER A 252 27.00 17.25 -20.97
C SER A 252 26.90 17.68 -22.44
N LEU A 253 25.88 17.16 -23.14
CA LEU A 253 25.64 17.35 -24.55
C LEU A 253 24.50 18.37 -24.79
N ASN A 254 24.58 19.08 -25.93
CA ASN A 254 23.52 20.01 -26.31
C ASN A 254 22.32 19.22 -26.86
N ALA A 255 21.14 19.44 -26.24
CA ALA A 255 19.88 18.80 -26.66
C ALA A 255 19.43 19.21 -28.07
N GLU A 256 19.77 20.42 -28.55
CA GLU A 256 19.46 20.88 -29.89
C GLU A 256 20.26 20.13 -30.95
N SER A 257 21.55 19.91 -30.70
CA SER A 257 22.41 19.08 -31.56
C SER A 257 21.92 17.62 -31.63
N LEU A 258 21.31 17.12 -30.57
CA LEU A 258 20.69 15.78 -30.58
C LEU A 258 19.45 15.74 -31.48
N ARG A 259 18.58 16.73 -31.37
CA ARG A 259 17.36 16.83 -32.20
C ARG A 259 17.65 16.98 -33.69
N SER A 260 18.70 17.75 -34.04
CA SER A 260 19.12 17.95 -35.44
C SER A 260 19.94 16.78 -35.98
N GLY A 261 20.35 15.83 -35.15
CA GLY A 261 21.24 14.74 -35.54
C GLY A 261 22.71 15.16 -35.73
N SER A 262 23.04 16.44 -35.53
CA SER A 262 24.42 16.95 -35.69
C SER A 262 25.36 16.43 -34.59
N ILE A 263 24.83 15.97 -33.48
CA ILE A 263 25.61 15.46 -32.34
C ILE A 263 26.53 14.30 -32.72
N LEU A 264 26.10 13.45 -33.63
CA LEU A 264 26.92 12.30 -34.10
C LEU A 264 28.09 12.74 -34.95
N LYS A 265 28.12 13.94 -35.52
CA LYS A 265 29.26 14.50 -36.25
C LYS A 265 30.23 15.21 -35.32
N GLU A 266 29.74 15.88 -34.30
CA GLU A 266 30.52 16.78 -33.45
C GLU A 266 30.98 16.11 -32.14
N ASN A 267 30.16 15.22 -31.56
CA ASN A 267 30.38 14.65 -30.23
C ASN A 267 30.06 13.15 -30.16
N ASN A 268 30.38 12.41 -31.21
CA ASN A 268 30.07 10.97 -31.36
C ASN A 268 30.52 10.14 -30.15
N GLU A 269 31.81 10.26 -29.78
CA GLU A 269 32.40 9.49 -28.67
C GLU A 269 31.71 9.80 -27.33
N ARG A 270 31.40 11.09 -27.06
CA ARG A 270 30.76 11.50 -25.84
C ARG A 270 29.32 11.00 -25.77
N TYR A 271 28.61 10.98 -26.91
CA TYR A 271 27.28 10.45 -27.00
C TYR A 271 27.25 8.95 -26.67
N TYR A 272 28.10 8.14 -27.33
CA TYR A 272 28.11 6.70 -27.08
C TYR A 272 28.58 6.35 -25.67
N ALA A 273 29.56 7.09 -25.13
CA ALA A 273 30.01 6.91 -23.75
C ALA A 273 28.90 7.24 -22.75
N ALA A 274 28.06 8.27 -22.99
CA ALA A 274 26.92 8.60 -22.15
C ALA A 274 25.80 7.56 -22.30
N ALA A 275 25.52 7.14 -23.54
CA ALA A 275 24.49 6.12 -23.80
C ALA A 275 24.86 4.78 -23.14
N ASP A 276 26.15 4.36 -23.20
CA ASP A 276 26.64 3.16 -22.51
C ASP A 276 26.45 3.27 -20.97
N LYS A 277 26.74 4.43 -20.38
CA LYS A 277 26.49 4.65 -18.94
C LYS A 277 25.01 4.55 -18.59
N VAL A 278 24.15 5.17 -19.39
CA VAL A 278 22.69 5.16 -19.16
C VAL A 278 22.11 3.76 -19.35
N SER A 279 22.60 3.00 -20.34
CA SER A 279 22.13 1.62 -20.59
C SER A 279 22.43 0.64 -19.46
N LYS A 280 23.41 0.94 -18.61
CA LYS A 280 23.80 0.14 -17.44
C LYS A 280 23.03 0.52 -16.17
N CYS A 281 22.17 1.55 -16.23
CA CYS A 281 21.37 1.97 -15.08
C CYS A 281 20.14 1.09 -14.94
N ASN A 282 19.80 0.76 -13.71
CA ASN A 282 18.55 0.05 -13.37
C ASN A 282 17.34 1.03 -13.40
N LEU A 283 17.09 1.62 -14.58
CA LEU A 283 16.03 2.59 -14.79
C LEU A 283 14.94 2.00 -15.69
N TYR A 284 13.71 2.01 -15.21
CA TYR A 284 12.54 1.49 -15.90
C TYR A 284 11.55 2.63 -16.16
N ILE A 285 11.16 2.84 -17.41
CA ILE A 285 10.27 3.92 -17.83
C ILE A 285 8.98 3.32 -18.36
N ASP A 286 7.86 3.87 -17.90
CA ASP A 286 6.52 3.57 -18.38
C ASP A 286 5.88 4.89 -18.85
N ASP A 287 5.52 4.95 -20.13
CA ASP A 287 4.88 6.12 -20.75
C ASP A 287 3.43 5.86 -21.19
N THR A 288 2.77 4.90 -20.51
CA THR A 288 1.37 4.58 -20.76
C THR A 288 0.47 5.77 -20.42
N PRO A 289 -0.25 6.37 -21.42
CA PRO A 289 -1.11 7.50 -21.15
C PRO A 289 -2.34 7.07 -20.36
N GLY A 290 -2.78 7.94 -19.43
CA GLY A 290 -4.01 7.70 -18.68
C GLY A 290 -3.96 6.54 -17.71
N ILE A 291 -2.77 6.10 -17.29
CA ILE A 291 -2.59 5.01 -16.33
C ILE A 291 -3.31 5.32 -15.00
N ARG A 292 -3.85 4.29 -14.36
CA ARG A 292 -4.51 4.40 -13.05
C ARG A 292 -3.54 4.09 -11.92
N VAL A 293 -3.82 4.60 -10.72
CA VAL A 293 -2.95 4.36 -9.54
C VAL A 293 -2.82 2.86 -9.22
N GLY A 294 -3.90 2.08 -9.41
CA GLY A 294 -3.86 0.62 -9.23
C GLY A 294 -2.88 -0.08 -10.16
N GLU A 295 -2.80 0.35 -11.43
CA GLU A 295 -1.85 -0.20 -12.41
C GLU A 295 -0.40 0.20 -12.09
N ILE A 296 -0.18 1.45 -11.64
CA ILE A 296 1.13 1.90 -11.12
C ILE A 296 1.56 0.98 -9.98
N ALA A 297 0.66 0.74 -9.01
CA ALA A 297 0.95 -0.12 -7.87
C ALA A 297 1.29 -1.56 -8.29
N ALA A 298 0.52 -2.16 -9.20
CA ALA A 298 0.74 -3.52 -9.70
C ALA A 298 2.11 -3.64 -10.40
N LYS A 299 2.43 -2.70 -11.32
CA LYS A 299 3.73 -2.66 -12.02
C LYS A 299 4.89 -2.48 -11.04
N CYS A 300 4.76 -1.60 -10.03
CA CYS A 300 5.78 -1.38 -9.01
C CYS A 300 5.99 -2.60 -8.09
N ARG A 301 4.91 -3.29 -7.69
CA ARG A 301 5.02 -4.55 -6.91
C ARG A 301 5.76 -5.62 -7.69
N ARG A 302 5.44 -5.76 -8.97
CA ARG A 302 6.11 -6.71 -9.85
C ARG A 302 7.60 -6.37 -9.98
N LEU A 303 7.93 -5.11 -10.28
CA LEU A 303 9.31 -4.65 -10.42
C LEU A 303 10.11 -4.85 -9.12
N LYS A 304 9.50 -4.54 -7.96
CA LYS A 304 10.13 -4.74 -6.65
C LYS A 304 10.47 -6.21 -6.39
N ARG A 305 9.58 -7.13 -6.79
CA ARG A 305 9.78 -8.58 -6.62
C ARG A 305 10.87 -9.12 -7.57
N GLU A 306 10.94 -8.64 -8.80
CA GLU A 306 11.83 -9.18 -9.84
C GLU A 306 13.23 -8.57 -9.79
N GLN A 307 13.35 -7.28 -9.50
CA GLN A 307 14.60 -6.50 -9.62
C GLN A 307 14.95 -5.71 -8.33
N GLY A 308 14.10 -5.75 -7.32
CA GLY A 308 14.15 -4.76 -6.26
C GLY A 308 13.65 -3.40 -6.75
N LEU A 309 13.27 -2.52 -5.82
CA LEU A 309 12.78 -1.18 -6.15
C LEU A 309 13.31 -0.17 -5.13
N LYS A 310 13.98 0.88 -5.63
CA LYS A 310 14.61 1.90 -4.80
C LYS A 310 13.79 3.17 -4.69
N MET A 311 13.11 3.55 -5.79
CA MET A 311 12.37 4.81 -5.89
C MET A 311 11.34 4.74 -7.00
N ILE A 312 10.25 5.51 -6.85
CA ILE A 312 9.22 5.72 -7.87
C ILE A 312 9.16 7.20 -8.19
N ILE A 313 9.09 7.56 -9.47
CA ILE A 313 8.90 8.94 -9.95
C ILE A 313 7.70 8.97 -10.88
N ILE A 314 6.84 9.98 -10.73
CA ILE A 314 5.61 10.14 -11.52
C ILE A 314 5.56 11.56 -12.08
N ASP A 315 5.56 11.70 -13.40
CA ASP A 315 5.48 12.98 -14.12
C ASP A 315 4.23 13.04 -15.00
N TYR A 316 3.16 13.70 -14.60
CA TYR A 316 2.87 14.38 -13.35
C TYR A 316 1.50 13.93 -12.80
N LEU A 317 1.29 14.14 -11.53
CA LEU A 317 0.17 13.61 -10.75
C LEU A 317 -1.21 13.88 -11.38
N GLN A 318 -1.40 15.07 -11.93
CA GLN A 318 -2.67 15.49 -12.54
C GLN A 318 -3.01 14.79 -13.87
N LEU A 319 -2.15 13.95 -14.43
CA LEU A 319 -2.45 13.14 -15.63
C LEU A 319 -2.85 11.70 -15.30
N ILE A 320 -2.78 11.32 -14.04
CA ILE A 320 -3.27 10.02 -13.58
C ILE A 320 -4.79 10.01 -13.72
N SER A 321 -5.34 8.90 -14.24
CA SER A 321 -6.77 8.70 -14.37
C SER A 321 -7.39 8.20 -13.06
N GLY A 322 -8.48 8.83 -12.65
CA GLY A 322 -9.32 8.35 -11.56
C GLY A 322 -10.26 7.21 -11.98
N PRO A 323 -11.11 6.72 -11.07
CA PRO A 323 -12.11 5.69 -11.36
C PRO A 323 -13.10 6.17 -12.44
N ALA A 324 -13.45 5.30 -13.40
CA ALA A 324 -14.25 5.64 -14.59
C ALA A 324 -15.67 6.18 -14.32
N ASN A 325 -16.19 6.06 -13.08
CA ASN A 325 -17.57 6.41 -12.73
C ASN A 325 -17.69 7.51 -11.68
N SER A 326 -16.64 8.25 -11.34
CA SER A 326 -16.76 9.30 -10.34
C SER A 326 -17.36 10.58 -10.94
N ARG A 327 -18.54 10.99 -10.44
CA ARG A 327 -19.09 12.36 -10.60
C ARG A 327 -18.37 13.37 -9.69
N GLU A 328 -17.19 13.01 -9.20
CA GLU A 328 -16.42 13.78 -8.24
C GLU A 328 -15.72 14.96 -8.89
N SER A 329 -15.48 16.00 -8.12
CA SER A 329 -14.71 17.15 -8.61
C SER A 329 -13.26 16.74 -8.85
N ARG A 330 -12.59 17.34 -9.85
CA ARG A 330 -11.16 17.07 -10.13
C ARG A 330 -10.28 17.21 -8.89
N GLN A 331 -10.65 18.09 -7.99
CA GLN A 331 -9.96 18.30 -6.72
C GLN A 331 -10.02 17.04 -5.82
N GLN A 332 -11.17 16.38 -5.78
CA GLN A 332 -11.35 15.16 -4.98
C GLN A 332 -10.56 13.99 -5.57
N GLU A 333 -10.59 13.85 -6.89
CA GLU A 333 -9.82 12.84 -7.62
C GLU A 333 -8.32 12.96 -7.35
N VAL A 334 -7.76 14.19 -7.42
CA VAL A 334 -6.36 14.46 -7.11
C VAL A 334 -6.02 14.16 -5.65
N SER A 335 -6.95 14.42 -4.74
CA SER A 335 -6.80 14.09 -3.31
C SER A 335 -6.73 12.58 -3.08
N ASP A 336 -7.60 11.82 -3.74
CA ASP A 336 -7.62 10.37 -3.62
C ASP A 336 -6.37 9.73 -4.25
N ILE A 337 -5.90 10.26 -5.38
CA ILE A 337 -4.64 9.85 -6.00
C ILE A 337 -3.46 10.08 -5.05
N SER A 338 -3.37 11.26 -4.43
CA SER A 338 -2.31 11.60 -3.47
C SER A 338 -2.25 10.60 -2.31
N ARG A 339 -3.41 10.34 -1.69
CA ARG A 339 -3.54 9.37 -0.60
C ARG A 339 -3.14 7.96 -1.02
N GLN A 340 -3.55 7.52 -2.21
CA GLN A 340 -3.17 6.21 -2.74
C GLN A 340 -1.67 6.12 -3.02
N LEU A 341 -1.03 7.17 -3.55
CA LEU A 341 0.43 7.22 -3.75
C LEU A 341 1.18 7.15 -2.42
N LYS A 342 0.68 7.82 -1.37
CA LYS A 342 1.25 7.69 -0.02
C LYS A 342 1.14 6.26 0.52
N MET A 343 0.01 5.59 0.28
CA MET A 343 -0.14 4.17 0.64
C MET A 343 0.84 3.28 -0.10
N ILE A 344 1.05 3.49 -1.41
CA ILE A 344 2.03 2.74 -2.21
C ILE A 344 3.45 2.96 -1.69
N ALA A 345 3.84 4.19 -1.36
CA ALA A 345 5.13 4.51 -0.78
C ALA A 345 5.39 3.70 0.51
N ARG A 346 4.40 3.67 1.40
CA ARG A 346 4.47 2.92 2.68
C ARG A 346 4.46 1.41 2.47
N GLU A 347 3.59 0.89 1.59
CA GLU A 347 3.47 -0.53 1.28
C GLU A 347 4.76 -1.08 0.66
N LEU A 348 5.31 -0.35 -0.31
CA LEU A 348 6.52 -0.75 -1.01
C LEU A 348 7.79 -0.32 -0.28
N GLU A 349 7.71 0.37 0.85
CA GLU A 349 8.87 0.89 1.59
C GLU A 349 9.88 1.62 0.70
N VAL A 350 9.39 2.46 -0.20
CA VAL A 350 10.21 3.27 -1.11
C VAL A 350 9.72 4.71 -1.14
N PRO A 351 10.61 5.70 -1.36
CA PRO A 351 10.17 7.06 -1.62
C PRO A 351 9.46 7.15 -2.97
N VAL A 352 8.38 7.93 -3.00
CA VAL A 352 7.63 8.27 -4.22
C VAL A 352 7.75 9.76 -4.47
N ILE A 353 8.32 10.15 -5.60
CA ILE A 353 8.37 11.54 -6.07
C ILE A 353 7.23 11.74 -7.06
N ALA A 354 6.24 12.54 -6.69
CA ALA A 354 5.16 12.94 -7.58
C ALA A 354 5.34 14.40 -8.02
N LEU A 355 5.42 14.60 -9.32
CA LEU A 355 5.54 15.92 -9.88
C LEU A 355 4.16 16.61 -9.92
N SER A 356 4.11 17.88 -9.58
CA SER A 356 2.88 18.69 -9.59
C SER A 356 3.08 20.00 -10.31
N GLN A 357 2.01 20.50 -10.95
CA GLN A 357 2.01 21.80 -11.60
C GLN A 357 1.44 22.84 -10.66
N LEU A 358 2.15 23.96 -10.48
CA LEU A 358 1.70 25.08 -9.68
C LEU A 358 0.59 25.91 -10.38
N SER A 359 -0.27 26.51 -9.56
CA SER A 359 -1.28 27.46 -10.00
C SER A 359 -0.65 28.69 -10.69
N ARG A 360 -1.39 29.30 -11.62
CA ARG A 360 -0.99 30.57 -12.26
C ARG A 360 -0.99 31.78 -11.30
N SER A 361 -1.55 31.63 -10.10
CA SER A 361 -1.56 32.67 -9.07
C SER A 361 -0.16 33.10 -8.63
N VAL A 362 0.81 32.18 -8.67
CA VAL A 362 2.23 32.49 -8.37
C VAL A 362 2.77 33.62 -9.24
N GLU A 363 2.41 33.64 -10.53
CA GLU A 363 2.92 34.61 -11.50
C GLU A 363 2.34 36.04 -11.29
N LYS A 364 1.17 36.12 -10.61
CA LYS A 364 0.45 37.37 -10.38
C LYS A 364 0.87 38.05 -9.08
N ARG A 365 1.65 37.43 -8.23
CA ARG A 365 2.14 37.98 -6.97
C ARG A 365 3.41 38.82 -7.18
N ASP A 366 3.59 39.86 -6.35
CA ASP A 366 4.82 40.65 -6.32
C ASP A 366 6.02 39.76 -5.94
N ASN A 367 5.85 38.93 -4.93
CA ASN A 367 6.80 37.86 -4.59
C ASN A 367 6.42 36.59 -5.31
N LYS A 368 7.17 36.22 -6.34
CA LYS A 368 6.95 35.03 -7.18
C LYS A 368 7.46 33.71 -6.53
N ARG A 369 7.87 33.73 -5.25
CA ARG A 369 8.21 32.51 -4.54
C ARG A 369 6.97 31.65 -4.33
N PRO A 370 6.99 30.36 -4.72
CA PRO A 370 5.89 29.45 -4.46
C PRO A 370 5.65 29.25 -2.97
N VAL A 371 4.39 29.04 -2.61
CA VAL A 371 3.93 28.66 -1.27
C VAL A 371 2.98 27.45 -1.37
N LEU A 372 2.72 26.76 -0.26
CA LEU A 372 1.91 25.55 -0.26
C LEU A 372 0.53 25.73 -0.89
N SER A 373 -0.12 26.87 -0.67
CA SER A 373 -1.42 27.20 -1.29
C SER A 373 -1.40 27.33 -2.83
N ASP A 374 -0.22 27.34 -3.45
CA ASP A 374 -0.08 27.34 -4.91
C ASP A 374 -0.15 25.94 -5.53
N LEU A 375 -0.14 24.91 -4.71
CA LEU A 375 -0.44 23.55 -5.15
C LEU A 375 -1.90 23.53 -5.60
N ARG A 376 -2.12 23.56 -6.91
CA ARG A 376 -3.43 23.68 -7.55
C ARG A 376 -4.30 22.48 -7.25
N GLU A 377 -5.56 22.73 -6.87
CA GLU A 377 -6.64 21.74 -6.77
C GLU A 377 -6.51 20.72 -5.62
N SER A 378 -5.62 20.96 -4.62
CA SER A 378 -5.44 19.92 -3.59
C SER A 378 -4.85 20.41 -2.26
N GLY A 379 -5.72 20.88 -1.37
CA GLY A 379 -5.36 20.96 0.06
C GLY A 379 -4.96 19.59 0.66
N ALA A 380 -5.36 18.50 0.02
CA ALA A 380 -5.01 17.14 0.46
C ALA A 380 -3.58 16.73 0.09
N ILE A 381 -3.02 17.18 -1.06
CA ILE A 381 -1.60 16.89 -1.38
C ILE A 381 -0.68 17.44 -0.28
N GLU A 382 -0.99 18.63 0.24
CA GLU A 382 -0.26 19.25 1.34
C GLU A 382 -0.30 18.39 2.62
N GLN A 383 -1.44 17.74 2.89
CA GLN A 383 -1.63 16.92 4.08
C GLN A 383 -1.00 15.52 3.95
N ASP A 384 -0.99 14.96 2.74
CA ASP A 384 -0.48 13.62 2.49
C ASP A 384 1.04 13.58 2.26
N ALA A 385 1.64 14.69 1.80
CA ALA A 385 3.06 14.78 1.49
C ALA A 385 3.92 14.90 2.75
N ASP A 386 5.03 14.18 2.78
CA ASP A 386 6.07 14.32 3.84
C ASP A 386 7.03 15.46 3.49
N ILE A 387 7.31 15.66 2.20
CA ILE A 387 8.19 16.72 1.71
C ILE A 387 7.53 17.41 0.51
N VAL A 388 7.48 18.73 0.55
CA VAL A 388 7.09 19.56 -0.60
C VAL A 388 8.28 20.41 -1.00
N SER A 389 8.70 20.26 -2.25
CA SER A 389 9.81 21.01 -2.85
C SER A 389 9.32 21.85 -4.02
N PHE A 390 9.79 23.07 -4.10
CA PHE A 390 9.48 24.01 -5.18
C PHE A 390 10.74 24.33 -6.00
N ILE A 391 10.57 24.44 -7.31
CA ILE A 391 11.61 24.89 -8.26
C ILE A 391 11.16 26.21 -8.88
#